data_2ba26f989352bd59c82cfb3b88978b7d
#
_entry.id   2ba26f989352bd59c82cfb3b88978b7d
#
_cell.length_a   1.000
_cell.length_b   1.000
_cell.length_c   1.000
_cell.angle_alpha   90.00
_cell.angle_beta   90.00
_cell.angle_gamma   90.00
#
_symmetry.space_group_name_H-M   'P 1'
#
loop_
_entity.id
_entity.type
_entity.pdbx_description
1 polymer ?
#
loop_
_entity_poly.entity_id
_entity_poly.type
_entity_poly.pdbx_seq_one_letter_code
_entity_poly.pdbx_strand_id
1 'polypeptide(L)'
;MLKTHLVNRYSVYKNGSELIGVASEQDLPEITFLTDTIEGAGVGGNMDVPAVGLIDDMESTIKFLTLCQGAFSVMDPTEAVDIVVKGALQGMDAGTGATGFQRISIYERGIVKKFTPGTMKAGGKMDSQVTLGLSYYKIVIDGKTMLEIDRLNGVFIVNGKDVLKNVRDMC
;
A
#
# COMPACT_ATOMS: atom_id res chain seq x y z
N MET A 1 7.30 5.43 25.33
CA MET A 1 7.22 4.83 23.97
C MET A 1 5.77 4.59 23.65
N LEU A 2 5.27 5.23 22.60
CA LEU A 2 3.89 5.06 22.15
C LEU A 2 3.70 3.70 21.47
N LYS A 3 2.77 2.89 21.99
CA LYS A 3 2.34 1.63 21.35
C LYS A 3 1.03 1.86 20.63
N THR A 4 1.08 1.95 19.30
CA THR A 4 -0.10 2.11 18.46
C THR A 4 -0.86 0.79 18.34
N HIS A 5 -2.18 0.84 18.37
CA HIS A 5 -3.03 -0.35 18.33
C HIS A 5 -4.29 -0.22 17.47
N LEU A 6 -4.61 0.97 16.98
CA LEU A 6 -5.74 1.14 16.05
C LEU A 6 -5.54 2.35 15.13
N VAL A 7 -6.24 2.32 14.00
CA VAL A 7 -6.39 3.48 13.12
C VAL A 7 -7.62 4.26 13.60
N ASN A 8 -7.40 5.49 14.03
CA ASN A 8 -8.49 6.34 14.49
C ASN A 8 -9.31 6.91 13.32
N ARG A 9 -8.62 7.49 12.35
CA ARG A 9 -9.22 8.07 11.14
C ARG A 9 -8.20 8.11 10.01
N TYR A 10 -8.67 8.04 8.76
CA TYR A 10 -7.84 8.25 7.59
C TYR A 10 -8.62 8.99 6.48
N SER A 11 -7.90 9.57 5.54
CA SER A 11 -8.42 10.21 4.34
C SER A 11 -7.60 9.79 3.13
N VAL A 12 -8.27 9.67 1.99
CA VAL A 12 -7.66 9.29 0.72
C VAL A 12 -7.68 10.48 -0.22
N TYR A 13 -6.54 10.78 -0.82
CA TYR A 13 -6.34 11.89 -1.75
C TYR A 13 -5.87 11.37 -3.11
N LYS A 14 -6.43 11.91 -4.17
CA LYS A 14 -5.95 11.71 -5.54
C LYS A 14 -5.32 13.01 -6.04
N ASN A 15 -4.06 12.99 -6.47
CA ASN A 15 -3.35 14.16 -7.03
C ASN A 15 -3.56 15.44 -6.21
N GLY A 16 -3.62 15.34 -4.87
CA GLY A 16 -3.85 16.46 -3.95
C GLY A 16 -5.31 16.82 -3.68
N SER A 17 -6.26 16.17 -4.33
CA SER A 17 -7.71 16.34 -4.09
C SER A 17 -8.27 15.19 -3.28
N GLU A 18 -9.15 15.48 -2.30
CA GLU A 18 -9.79 14.45 -1.49
C GLU A 18 -10.78 13.63 -2.33
N LEU A 19 -10.77 12.31 -2.15
CA LEU A 19 -11.74 11.41 -2.77
C LEU A 19 -13.01 11.36 -1.92
N ILE A 20 -14.08 11.96 -2.44
CA ILE A 20 -15.40 11.99 -1.79
C ILE A 20 -16.07 10.61 -1.93
N GLY A 21 -16.68 10.11 -0.86
CA GLY A 21 -17.45 8.86 -0.85
C GLY A 21 -16.60 7.60 -0.63
N VAL A 22 -15.35 7.73 -0.18
CA VAL A 22 -14.53 6.58 0.21
C VAL A 22 -15.16 5.86 1.41
N ALA A 23 -15.21 4.55 1.35
CA ALA A 23 -15.65 3.71 2.46
C ALA A 23 -14.63 3.72 3.61
N SER A 24 -15.02 3.14 4.73
CA SER A 24 -14.15 3.00 5.92
C SER A 24 -12.99 2.04 5.73
N GLU A 25 -12.89 1.37 4.58
CA GLU A 25 -11.89 0.34 4.31
C GLU A 25 -11.13 0.63 3.02
N GLN A 26 -9.82 0.42 3.07
CA GLN A 26 -8.95 0.35 1.91
C GLN A 26 -7.99 -0.83 2.10
N ASP A 27 -7.94 -1.70 1.11
CA ASP A 27 -7.03 -2.84 1.11
C ASP A 27 -5.68 -2.37 0.56
N LEU A 28 -4.67 -2.39 1.44
CA LEU A 28 -3.30 -2.05 1.08
C LEU A 28 -2.61 -3.24 0.39
N PRO A 29 -1.59 -3.00 -0.45
CA PRO A 29 -0.93 -4.05 -1.20
C PRO A 29 -0.18 -5.02 -0.28
N GLU A 30 -0.28 -6.30 -0.59
CA GLU A 30 0.61 -7.33 -0.07
C GLU A 30 1.95 -7.27 -0.81
N ILE A 31 3.04 -7.46 -0.07
CA ILE A 31 4.38 -7.51 -0.64
C ILE A 31 4.88 -8.95 -0.55
N THR A 32 4.89 -9.62 -1.69
CA THR A 32 5.34 -11.01 -1.81
C THR A 32 6.59 -11.04 -2.68
N PHE A 33 7.67 -11.61 -2.15
CA PHE A 33 8.90 -11.79 -2.90
C PHE A 33 8.80 -13.00 -3.81
N LEU A 34 9.39 -12.88 -5.01
CA LEU A 34 9.57 -14.04 -5.87
C LEU A 34 10.59 -14.97 -5.24
N THR A 35 10.26 -16.26 -5.18
CA THR A 35 11.09 -17.30 -4.58
C THR A 35 11.45 -18.35 -5.61
N ASP A 36 12.62 -18.96 -5.45
CA ASP A 36 13.01 -20.15 -6.20
C ASP A 36 13.48 -21.25 -5.22
N THR A 37 13.22 -22.48 -5.58
CA THR A 37 13.57 -23.63 -4.76
C THR A 37 14.99 -24.10 -5.07
N ILE A 38 15.84 -24.11 -4.06
CA ILE A 38 17.21 -24.64 -4.16
C ILE A 38 17.24 -26.04 -3.58
N GLU A 39 17.75 -26.97 -4.39
CA GLU A 39 17.98 -28.37 -3.99
C GLU A 39 19.34 -28.84 -4.49
N GLY A 40 19.95 -29.77 -3.80
CA GLY A 40 21.22 -30.37 -4.26
C GLY A 40 22.17 -30.78 -3.14
N ALA A 41 23.35 -31.29 -3.54
CA ALA A 41 24.40 -31.71 -2.60
C ALA A 41 24.94 -30.50 -1.81
N GLY A 42 24.88 -30.58 -0.48
CA GLY A 42 25.29 -29.50 0.42
C GLY A 42 24.14 -28.66 0.97
N VAL A 43 22.93 -28.84 0.44
CA VAL A 43 21.71 -28.30 1.01
C VAL A 43 20.97 -29.44 1.71
N GLY A 44 20.62 -29.27 2.98
CA GLY A 44 19.97 -30.31 3.80
C GLY A 44 18.50 -30.56 3.47
N GLY A 45 18.13 -30.55 2.18
CA GLY A 45 16.75 -30.68 1.68
C GLY A 45 16.41 -29.58 0.68
N ASN A 46 15.13 -29.43 0.38
CA ASN A 46 14.64 -28.33 -0.46
C ASN A 46 14.47 -27.07 0.37
N MET A 47 14.92 -25.93 -0.16
CA MET A 47 14.80 -24.63 0.50
C MET A 47 14.33 -23.58 -0.51
N ASP A 48 13.26 -22.87 -0.16
CA ASP A 48 12.78 -21.75 -0.95
C ASP A 48 13.54 -20.47 -0.57
N VAL A 49 14.21 -19.87 -1.54
CA VAL A 49 15.01 -18.66 -1.34
C VAL A 49 14.33 -17.49 -2.05
N PRO A 50 13.98 -16.43 -1.31
CA PRO A 50 13.43 -15.23 -1.93
C PRO A 50 14.51 -14.45 -2.69
N ALA A 51 14.18 -14.02 -3.89
CA ALA A 51 15.03 -13.12 -4.67
C ALA A 51 14.93 -11.71 -4.11
N VAL A 52 16.05 -11.13 -3.70
CA VAL A 52 16.08 -9.81 -3.06
C VAL A 52 15.60 -8.73 -4.03
N GLY A 53 14.56 -8.00 -3.62
CA GLY A 53 14.00 -6.88 -4.39
C GLY A 53 13.16 -7.25 -5.59
N LEU A 54 12.98 -8.53 -5.89
CA LEU A 54 12.03 -9.01 -6.87
C LEU A 54 10.71 -9.35 -6.17
N ILE A 55 9.70 -8.57 -6.44
CA ILE A 55 8.37 -8.71 -5.85
C ILE A 55 7.32 -9.06 -6.89
N ASP A 56 6.33 -9.81 -6.47
CA ASP A 56 5.17 -10.14 -7.24
C ASP A 56 4.27 -8.89 -7.42
N ASP A 57 3.14 -9.04 -8.07
CA ASP A 57 2.24 -7.92 -8.32
C ASP A 57 1.75 -7.28 -7.01
N MET A 58 1.72 -5.96 -6.98
CA MET A 58 1.18 -5.18 -5.86
C MET A 58 -0.16 -4.58 -6.27
N GLU A 59 -1.20 -4.92 -5.54
CA GLU A 59 -2.54 -4.41 -5.78
C GLU A 59 -3.08 -3.66 -4.57
N SER A 60 -3.67 -2.49 -4.81
CA SER A 60 -4.41 -1.73 -3.81
C SER A 60 -5.86 -1.59 -4.24
N THR A 61 -6.80 -1.80 -3.33
CA THR A 61 -8.22 -1.67 -3.61
C THR A 61 -8.82 -0.55 -2.79
N ILE A 62 -9.39 0.44 -3.48
CA ILE A 62 -10.14 1.54 -2.88
C ILE A 62 -11.62 1.17 -2.92
N LYS A 63 -12.26 1.15 -1.75
CA LYS A 63 -13.68 0.83 -1.60
C LYS A 63 -14.48 2.10 -1.41
N PHE A 64 -15.57 2.22 -2.16
CA PHE A 64 -16.52 3.33 -2.09
C PHE A 64 -17.87 2.84 -1.60
N LEU A 65 -18.57 3.66 -0.82
CA LEU A 65 -19.93 3.33 -0.36
C LEU A 65 -20.92 3.25 -1.50
N THR A 66 -20.78 4.15 -2.48
CA THR A 66 -21.61 4.21 -3.69
C THR A 66 -20.75 4.60 -4.89
N LEU A 67 -21.29 4.44 -6.09
CA LEU A 67 -20.69 5.03 -7.29
C LEU A 67 -20.70 6.56 -7.19
N CYS A 68 -19.52 7.15 -7.28
CA CYS A 68 -19.33 8.60 -7.23
C CYS A 68 -18.32 9.04 -8.30
N GLN A 69 -18.25 10.35 -8.56
CA GLN A 69 -17.27 10.90 -9.50
C GLN A 69 -15.82 10.55 -9.12
N GLY A 70 -15.54 10.43 -7.82
CA GLY A 70 -14.22 10.02 -7.33
C GLY A 70 -13.80 8.63 -7.82
N ALA A 71 -14.73 7.67 -7.90
CA ALA A 71 -14.45 6.36 -8.45
C ALA A 71 -14.08 6.43 -9.94
N PHE A 72 -14.82 7.21 -10.72
CA PHE A 72 -14.55 7.37 -12.16
C PHE A 72 -13.29 8.19 -12.44
N SER A 73 -12.91 9.09 -11.54
CA SER A 73 -11.70 9.90 -11.71
C SER A 73 -10.40 9.09 -11.67
N VAL A 74 -10.43 7.88 -11.11
CA VAL A 74 -9.27 6.96 -11.03
C VAL A 74 -9.33 5.83 -12.06
N MET A 75 -10.33 5.84 -12.94
CA MET A 75 -10.61 4.73 -13.86
C MET A 75 -9.97 4.84 -15.24
N ASP A 76 -9.20 5.89 -15.52
CA ASP A 76 -8.53 5.99 -16.82
C ASP A 76 -7.35 5.01 -16.89
N PRO A 77 -7.41 3.97 -17.73
CA PRO A 77 -6.35 2.98 -17.83
C PRO A 77 -5.12 3.48 -18.59
N THR A 78 -5.19 4.67 -19.18
CA THR A 78 -4.07 5.27 -19.92
C THR A 78 -3.20 6.17 -19.07
N GLU A 79 -3.67 6.55 -17.88
CA GLU A 79 -2.97 7.43 -16.96
C GLU A 79 -2.63 6.73 -15.64
N ALA A 80 -1.42 6.99 -15.15
CA ALA A 80 -1.05 6.59 -13.80
C ALA A 80 -1.72 7.52 -12.78
N VAL A 81 -2.25 6.94 -11.73
CA VAL A 81 -2.93 7.66 -10.65
C VAL A 81 -2.05 7.68 -9.41
N ASP A 82 -1.86 8.87 -8.85
CA ASP A 82 -1.19 9.05 -7.56
C ASP A 82 -2.23 9.13 -6.44
N ILE A 83 -2.17 8.19 -5.53
CA ILE A 83 -3.02 8.11 -4.35
C ILE A 83 -2.18 8.34 -3.10
N VAL A 84 -2.68 9.18 -2.21
CA VAL A 84 -2.08 9.42 -0.89
C VAL A 84 -3.11 9.12 0.18
N VAL A 85 -2.79 8.18 1.04
CA VAL A 85 -3.59 7.84 2.23
C VAL A 85 -2.92 8.46 3.44
N LYS A 86 -3.62 9.33 4.15
CA LYS A 86 -3.14 9.93 5.40
C LYS A 86 -4.01 9.46 6.54
N GLY A 87 -3.40 8.90 7.57
CA GLY A 87 -4.11 8.38 8.73
C GLY A 87 -3.49 8.81 10.05
N ALA A 88 -4.30 8.73 11.09
CA ALA A 88 -3.89 8.87 12.46
C ALA A 88 -3.98 7.51 13.17
N LEU A 89 -2.84 7.00 13.60
CA LEU A 89 -2.75 5.83 14.46
C LEU A 89 -2.89 6.26 15.90
N GLN A 90 -3.75 5.60 16.64
CA GLN A 90 -3.96 5.83 18.05
C GLN A 90 -3.24 4.76 18.87
N GLY A 91 -2.62 5.18 19.95
CA GLY A 91 -1.90 4.28 20.84
C GLY A 91 -1.93 4.76 22.28
N MET A 92 -1.27 4.00 23.15
CA MET A 92 -1.04 4.37 24.52
C MET A 92 0.46 4.45 24.81
N ASP A 93 0.86 5.45 25.57
CA ASP A 93 2.22 5.50 26.10
C ASP A 93 2.43 4.44 27.19
N ALA A 94 3.47 3.62 27.02
CA ALA A 94 3.73 2.49 27.91
C ALA A 94 4.13 2.91 29.33
N GLY A 95 4.60 4.14 29.52
CA GLY A 95 5.02 4.64 30.84
C GLY A 95 3.91 5.35 31.60
N THR A 96 3.10 6.16 30.89
CA THR A 96 2.09 7.02 31.51
C THR A 96 0.66 6.52 31.34
N GLY A 97 0.41 5.59 30.42
CA GLY A 97 -0.93 5.14 30.03
C GLY A 97 -1.74 6.21 29.26
N ALA A 98 -1.13 7.34 28.94
CA ALA A 98 -1.80 8.41 28.21
C ALA A 98 -2.03 8.03 26.75
N THR A 99 -3.17 8.48 26.19
CA THR A 99 -3.46 8.31 24.76
C THR A 99 -2.59 9.25 23.94
N GLY A 100 -1.98 8.70 22.90
CA GLY A 100 -1.17 9.43 21.93
C GLY A 100 -1.53 9.09 20.50
N PHE A 101 -1.07 9.91 19.56
CA PHE A 101 -1.33 9.73 18.14
C PHE A 101 -0.03 9.77 17.34
N GLN A 102 -0.01 8.98 16.27
CA GLN A 102 1.11 8.91 15.34
C GLN A 102 0.58 9.07 13.91
N ARG A 103 1.27 9.85 13.10
CA ARG A 103 0.88 10.06 11.70
C ARG A 103 1.41 8.93 10.82
N ILE A 104 0.53 8.37 10.00
CA ILE A 104 0.93 7.51 8.90
C ILE A 104 0.53 8.16 7.57
N SER A 105 1.43 8.09 6.59
CA SER A 105 1.16 8.50 5.21
C SER A 105 1.62 7.40 4.26
N ILE A 106 0.73 7.00 3.38
CA ILE A 106 0.99 5.96 2.40
C ILE A 106 0.82 6.58 1.01
N TYR A 107 1.84 6.42 0.17
CA TYR A 107 1.86 6.93 -1.20
C TYR A 107 1.83 5.75 -2.15
N GLU A 108 0.91 5.80 -3.09
CA GLU A 108 0.69 4.77 -4.09
C GLU A 108 0.63 5.41 -5.47
N ARG A 109 1.28 4.79 -6.45
CA ARG A 109 1.14 5.14 -7.85
C ARG A 109 0.89 3.88 -8.66
N GLY A 110 -0.13 3.90 -9.48
CA GLY A 110 -0.48 2.75 -10.28
C GLY A 110 -1.50 3.06 -11.36
N ILE A 111 -1.88 2.03 -12.07
CA ILE A 111 -2.87 2.07 -13.14
C ILE A 111 -4.04 1.16 -12.73
N VAL A 112 -5.25 1.54 -13.10
CA VAL A 112 -6.44 0.74 -12.80
C VAL A 112 -6.37 -0.63 -13.49
N LYS A 113 -6.62 -1.70 -12.73
CA LYS A 113 -6.68 -3.08 -13.21
C LYS A 113 -8.10 -3.62 -13.27
N LYS A 114 -8.92 -3.26 -12.28
CA LYS A 114 -10.26 -3.80 -12.09
C LYS A 114 -11.18 -2.76 -11.51
N PHE A 115 -12.39 -2.75 -12.01
CA PHE A 115 -13.48 -1.96 -11.47
C PHE A 115 -14.70 -2.83 -11.19
N THR A 116 -15.22 -2.72 -9.98
CA THR A 116 -16.44 -3.42 -9.56
C THR A 116 -17.48 -2.38 -9.19
N PRO A 117 -18.56 -2.21 -9.98
CA PRO A 117 -19.60 -1.21 -9.70
C PRO A 117 -20.38 -1.48 -8.42
N GLY A 118 -20.41 -2.74 -7.99
CA GLY A 118 -21.18 -3.14 -6.81
C GLY A 118 -22.60 -3.54 -7.12
N THR A 119 -23.47 -3.50 -6.12
CA THR A 119 -24.85 -3.98 -6.20
C THR A 119 -25.84 -2.87 -5.88
N MET A 120 -26.85 -2.71 -6.71
CA MET A 120 -27.96 -1.79 -6.44
C MET A 120 -29.03 -2.48 -5.58
N LYS A 121 -29.21 -1.93 -4.36
CA LYS A 121 -30.23 -2.40 -3.42
C LYS A 121 -30.87 -1.19 -2.75
N ALA A 122 -32.17 -1.13 -2.73
CA ALA A 122 -32.89 -0.05 -2.06
C ALA A 122 -32.55 -0.03 -0.54
N GLY A 123 -32.11 1.13 -0.06
CA GLY A 123 -31.71 1.32 1.34
C GLY A 123 -30.34 0.73 1.71
N GLY A 124 -29.56 0.21 0.74
CA GLY A 124 -28.24 -0.38 0.95
C GLY A 124 -27.11 0.38 0.30
N LYS A 125 -25.87 0.09 0.74
CA LYS A 125 -24.64 0.50 0.08
C LYS A 125 -24.44 -0.26 -1.22
N MET A 126 -23.74 0.34 -2.18
CA MET A 126 -23.38 -0.34 -3.43
C MET A 126 -22.10 -1.16 -3.32
N ASP A 127 -21.20 -0.80 -2.40
CA ASP A 127 -19.87 -1.41 -2.20
C ASP A 127 -19.04 -1.44 -3.49
N SER A 128 -18.95 -0.30 -4.17
CA SER A 128 -18.14 -0.13 -5.38
C SER A 128 -16.65 -0.20 -5.05
N GLN A 129 -15.85 -0.80 -5.94
CA GLN A 129 -14.42 -0.99 -5.71
C GLN A 129 -13.62 -0.67 -6.97
N VAL A 130 -12.44 -0.06 -6.76
CA VAL A 130 -11.43 0.16 -7.80
C VAL A 130 -10.13 -0.47 -7.34
N THR A 131 -9.58 -1.39 -8.13
CA THR A 131 -8.28 -2.02 -7.87
C THR A 131 -7.22 -1.44 -8.78
N LEU A 132 -6.12 -0.96 -8.18
CA LEU A 132 -4.96 -0.41 -8.86
C LEU A 132 -3.81 -1.42 -8.82
N GLY A 133 -3.14 -1.61 -9.96
CA GLY A 133 -1.84 -2.28 -10.01
C GLY A 133 -0.74 -1.25 -9.78
N LEU A 134 0.05 -1.44 -8.72
CA LEU A 134 1.01 -0.43 -8.26
C LEU A 134 2.39 -0.63 -8.88
N SER A 135 2.99 0.47 -9.33
CA SER A 135 4.41 0.55 -9.71
C SER A 135 5.28 1.20 -8.62
N TYR A 136 4.67 2.01 -7.76
CA TYR A 136 5.32 2.72 -6.66
C TYR A 136 4.50 2.59 -5.38
N TYR A 137 5.19 2.31 -4.28
CA TYR A 137 4.58 2.21 -2.96
C TYR A 137 5.53 2.74 -1.88
N LYS A 138 5.04 3.60 -0.99
CA LYS A 138 5.83 4.18 0.08
C LYS A 138 5.01 4.35 1.35
N ILE A 139 5.58 3.96 2.47
CA ILE A 139 5.01 4.16 3.80
C ILE A 139 5.91 5.10 4.60
N VAL A 140 5.32 6.16 5.14
CA VAL A 140 5.97 7.13 6.02
C VAL A 140 5.26 7.17 7.36
N ILE A 141 5.98 7.01 8.43
CA ILE A 141 5.47 7.13 9.81
C ILE A 141 6.22 8.24 10.51
N ASP A 142 5.49 9.24 11.04
CA ASP A 142 6.03 10.45 11.69
C ASP A 142 7.17 11.13 10.92
N GLY A 143 7.01 11.22 9.59
CA GLY A 143 8.00 11.82 8.70
C GLY A 143 9.20 10.94 8.36
N LYS A 144 9.29 9.73 8.93
CA LYS A 144 10.34 8.77 8.62
C LYS A 144 9.84 7.76 7.60
N THR A 145 10.57 7.60 6.49
CA THR A 145 10.27 6.58 5.48
C THR A 145 10.62 5.20 6.03
N MET A 146 9.59 4.36 6.16
CA MET A 146 9.73 3.00 6.65
C MET A 146 9.90 2.00 5.51
N LEU A 147 9.19 2.21 4.41
CA LEU A 147 9.24 1.37 3.22
C LEU A 147 9.11 2.25 1.99
N GLU A 148 9.92 2.00 0.98
CA GLU A 148 9.81 2.62 -0.34
C GLU A 148 10.15 1.59 -1.42
N ILE A 149 9.22 1.36 -2.33
CA ILE A 149 9.36 0.43 -3.44
C ILE A 149 9.05 1.18 -4.73
N ASP A 150 10.02 1.25 -5.63
CA ASP A 150 9.84 1.75 -6.98
C ASP A 150 10.29 0.68 -7.97
N ARG A 151 9.32 0.00 -8.57
CA ARG A 151 9.59 -1.12 -9.48
C ARG A 151 10.23 -0.67 -10.79
N LEU A 152 9.88 0.53 -11.26
CA LEU A 152 10.38 1.05 -12.53
C LEU A 152 11.83 1.53 -12.44
N ASN A 153 12.23 2.01 -11.26
CA ASN A 153 13.58 2.53 -11.01
C ASN A 153 14.45 1.57 -10.18
N GLY A 154 13.94 0.38 -9.86
CA GLY A 154 14.69 -0.62 -9.11
C GLY A 154 15.07 -0.18 -7.69
N VAL A 155 14.19 0.56 -7.01
CA VAL A 155 14.42 1.02 -5.64
C VAL A 155 13.65 0.14 -4.66
N PHE A 156 14.35 -0.31 -3.62
CA PHE A 156 13.75 -1.04 -2.50
C PHE A 156 14.43 -0.61 -1.21
N ILE A 157 13.75 0.25 -0.45
CA ILE A 157 14.27 0.81 0.81
C ILE A 157 13.40 0.34 1.96
N VAL A 158 14.01 -0.22 2.99
CA VAL A 158 13.35 -0.65 4.21
C VAL A 158 14.06 -0.01 5.40
N ASN A 159 13.30 0.71 6.22
CA ASN A 159 13.83 1.39 7.43
C ASN A 159 15.10 2.22 7.17
N GLY A 160 15.12 2.91 6.04
CA GLY A 160 16.24 3.76 5.61
C GLY A 160 17.41 3.03 4.96
N LYS A 161 17.36 1.69 4.85
CA LYS A 161 18.37 0.89 4.18
C LYS A 161 17.96 0.56 2.76
N ASP A 162 18.76 0.96 1.79
CA ASP A 162 18.58 0.60 0.38
C ASP A 162 19.10 -0.83 0.16
N VAL A 163 18.18 -1.77 -0.01
CA VAL A 163 18.49 -3.21 -0.13
C VAL A 163 19.09 -3.54 -1.49
N LEU A 164 18.74 -2.79 -2.54
CA LEU A 164 19.16 -3.04 -3.92
C LEU A 164 20.38 -2.22 -4.35
N LYS A 165 20.97 -1.40 -3.47
CA LYS A 165 22.10 -0.54 -3.82
C LYS A 165 23.25 -1.35 -4.46
N ASN A 166 23.68 -2.41 -3.78
CA ASN A 166 24.79 -3.24 -4.27
C ASN A 166 24.46 -3.92 -5.59
N VAL A 167 23.22 -4.35 -5.80
CA VAL A 167 22.77 -4.97 -7.04
C VAL A 167 22.80 -3.96 -8.19
N ARG A 168 22.31 -2.74 -7.97
CA ARG A 168 22.38 -1.67 -8.98
C ARG A 168 23.81 -1.27 -9.34
N ASP A 169 24.69 -1.26 -8.35
CA ASP A 169 26.11 -0.89 -8.55
C ASP A 169 26.87 -1.97 -9.38
N MET A 170 26.32 -3.19 -9.50
CA MET A 170 26.90 -4.29 -10.27
C MET A 170 26.33 -4.41 -11.71
N CYS A 171 25.20 -3.77 -12.01
CA CYS A 171 24.52 -3.79 -13.29
C CYS A 171 24.65 -2.46 -14.03
#